data_663e41b1b4d70e441aeaa16dfbf4468a
#
_entry.id   663e41b1b4d70e441aeaa16dfbf4468a
#
_cell.length_a   1.000
_cell.length_b   1.000
_cell.length_c   1.000
_cell.angle_alpha   90.00
_cell.angle_beta   90.00
_cell.angle_gamma   90.00
#
_symmetry.space_group_name_H-M   'P 1'
#
loop_
_entity.id
_entity.type
_entity.pdbx_description
1 polymer ?
#
loop_
_entity_poly.entity_id
_entity_poly.type
_entity_poly.pdbx_seq_one_letter_code
_entity_poly.pdbx_strand_id
1 'polypeptide(L)'
;TKEGKPLVSFGLMGGAMQPQGHAQIVINLIDFEMNLQEAGDAPRIRHSSDDQPTGGKMLDGGTIYLETGFDYESIRELLKIGHKVGFDLGSFGGYQAIKINNESKVYYGASESRKDGNAAGY
;
A
#
# COMPACT_ATOMS: atom_id res chain seq x y z
N THR A 1 -12.09 -3.76 11.80
CA THR A 1 -13.14 -3.38 12.77
C THR A 1 -12.53 -2.58 13.91
N LYS A 2 -13.31 -1.76 14.57
CA LYS A 2 -12.95 -1.08 15.81
C LYS A 2 -14.06 -1.35 16.83
N GLU A 3 -13.69 -1.87 18.02
CA GLU A 3 -14.65 -2.21 19.08
C GLU A 3 -15.79 -3.12 18.60
N GLY A 4 -15.46 -4.09 17.75
CA GLY A 4 -16.43 -5.03 17.19
C GLY A 4 -17.33 -4.49 16.08
N LYS A 5 -17.19 -3.21 15.70
CA LYS A 5 -17.96 -2.59 14.61
C LYS A 5 -17.14 -2.45 13.35
N PRO A 6 -17.75 -2.55 12.14
CA PRO A 6 -17.07 -2.24 10.91
C PRO A 6 -16.50 -0.81 10.93
N LEU A 7 -15.26 -0.64 10.50
CA LEU A 7 -14.61 0.66 10.40
C LEU A 7 -14.20 0.97 8.96
N VAL A 8 -13.40 0.08 8.38
CA VAL A 8 -12.92 0.19 6.99
C VAL A 8 -13.01 -1.17 6.33
N SER A 9 -13.52 -1.18 5.12
CA SER A 9 -13.39 -2.29 4.17
C SER A 9 -12.53 -1.80 3.02
N PHE A 10 -11.45 -2.48 2.71
CA PHE A 10 -10.56 -2.10 1.63
C PHE A 10 -9.94 -3.33 0.97
N GLY A 11 -9.52 -3.16 -0.25
CA GLY A 11 -8.77 -4.15 -1.00
C GLY A 11 -7.68 -3.49 -1.84
N LEU A 12 -6.64 -4.25 -2.13
CA LEU A 12 -5.58 -3.87 -3.02
C LEU A 12 -5.26 -5.07 -3.91
N MET A 13 -5.59 -4.96 -5.19
CA MET A 13 -5.22 -5.97 -6.17
C MET A 13 -3.71 -5.94 -6.46
N GLY A 14 -3.16 -6.96 -7.11
CA GLY A 14 -1.76 -6.94 -7.56
C GLY A 14 -0.99 -8.24 -7.32
N GLY A 15 -1.68 -9.39 -7.21
CA GLY A 15 -1.02 -10.68 -7.04
C GLY A 15 -0.13 -10.71 -5.80
N ALA A 16 1.17 -10.97 -5.97
CA ALA A 16 2.15 -11.01 -4.89
C ALA A 16 2.37 -9.65 -4.18
N MET A 17 1.91 -8.55 -4.76
CA MET A 17 1.92 -7.24 -4.12
C MET A 17 0.84 -7.09 -3.04
N GLN A 18 -0.22 -7.91 -3.07
CA GLN A 18 -1.34 -7.76 -2.14
C GLN A 18 -0.94 -7.75 -0.67
N PRO A 19 -0.17 -8.71 -0.13
CA PRO A 19 0.21 -8.68 1.28
C PRO A 19 1.01 -7.43 1.65
N GLN A 20 1.95 -7.05 0.80
CA GLN A 20 2.80 -5.88 1.02
C GLN A 20 1.99 -4.58 0.96
N GLY A 21 1.13 -4.45 -0.04
CA GLY A 21 0.29 -3.27 -0.22
C GLY A 21 -0.75 -3.12 0.89
N HIS A 22 -1.41 -4.21 1.31
CA HIS A 22 -2.35 -4.17 2.42
C HIS A 22 -1.67 -3.70 3.72
N ALA A 23 -0.46 -4.18 4.02
CA ALA A 23 0.30 -3.74 5.19
C ALA A 23 0.59 -2.23 5.14
N GLN A 24 1.03 -1.71 3.99
CA GLN A 24 1.31 -0.29 3.79
C GLN A 24 0.06 0.57 3.97
N ILE A 25 -1.09 0.15 3.42
CA ILE A 25 -2.36 0.86 3.62
C ILE A 25 -2.73 0.93 5.09
N VAL A 26 -2.59 -0.18 5.84
CA VAL A 26 -2.90 -0.19 7.29
C VAL A 26 -1.97 0.76 8.05
N ILE A 27 -0.68 0.75 7.76
CA ILE A 27 0.31 1.65 8.36
C ILE A 27 -0.06 3.12 8.04
N ASN A 28 -0.37 3.42 6.79
CA ASN A 28 -0.76 4.77 6.39
C ASN A 28 -2.01 5.28 7.13
N LEU A 29 -3.01 4.41 7.30
CA LEU A 29 -4.25 4.77 7.99
C LEU A 29 -4.10 4.90 9.51
N ILE A 30 -3.22 4.12 10.14
CA ILE A 30 -3.15 3.98 11.60
C ILE A 30 -1.95 4.73 12.17
N ASP A 31 -0.75 4.52 11.63
CA ASP A 31 0.47 5.08 12.20
C ASP A 31 0.74 6.50 11.66
N PHE A 32 0.41 6.75 10.39
CA PHE A 32 0.53 8.08 9.79
C PHE A 32 -0.77 8.89 9.79
N GLU A 33 -1.87 8.32 10.30
CA GLU A 33 -3.18 8.98 10.42
C GLU A 33 -3.69 9.61 9.11
N MET A 34 -3.27 9.07 7.98
CA MET A 34 -3.71 9.54 6.66
C MET A 34 -5.22 9.33 6.48
N ASN A 35 -5.87 10.23 5.78
CA ASN A 35 -7.24 9.98 5.36
C ASN A 35 -7.32 8.84 4.32
N LEU A 36 -8.53 8.40 3.99
CA LEU A 36 -8.75 7.22 3.16
C LEU A 36 -8.15 7.36 1.74
N GLN A 37 -8.25 8.54 1.16
CA GLN A 37 -7.71 8.82 -0.18
C GLN A 37 -6.17 8.97 -0.13
N GLU A 38 -5.66 9.73 0.82
CA GLU A 38 -4.21 9.90 1.02
C GLU A 38 -3.51 8.56 1.22
N ALA A 39 -4.08 7.67 2.05
CA ALA A 39 -3.53 6.34 2.29
C ALA A 39 -3.43 5.50 1.01
N GLY A 40 -4.39 5.67 0.10
CA GLY A 40 -4.40 5.02 -1.20
C GLY A 40 -3.41 5.62 -2.19
N ASP A 41 -3.29 6.94 -2.24
CA ASP A 41 -2.46 7.66 -3.20
C ASP A 41 -0.99 7.77 -2.78
N ALA A 42 -0.67 7.54 -1.50
CA ALA A 42 0.70 7.54 -1.01
C ALA A 42 1.59 6.57 -1.81
N PRO A 43 2.84 6.96 -2.09
CA PRO A 43 3.77 6.11 -2.83
C PRO A 43 4.03 4.81 -2.08
N ARG A 44 4.13 3.71 -2.83
CA ARG A 44 4.31 2.36 -2.29
C ARG A 44 5.69 1.82 -2.59
N ILE A 45 6.10 0.89 -1.74
CA ILE A 45 7.24 0.02 -1.98
C ILE A 45 6.76 -1.37 -2.37
N ARG A 46 7.58 -2.07 -3.14
CA ARG A 46 7.42 -3.49 -3.43
C ARG A 46 8.77 -4.19 -3.29
N HIS A 47 8.87 -5.12 -2.36
CA HIS A 47 10.01 -6.01 -2.29
C HIS A 47 9.83 -7.15 -3.29
N SER A 48 10.83 -7.40 -4.10
CA SER A 48 10.88 -8.52 -5.05
C SER A 48 12.08 -9.38 -4.75
N SER A 49 11.83 -10.67 -4.59
CA SER A 49 12.84 -11.71 -4.41
C SER A 49 12.38 -12.99 -5.10
N ASP A 50 13.29 -13.91 -5.28
CA ASP A 50 12.99 -15.24 -5.83
C ASP A 50 12.34 -16.17 -4.78
N ASP A 51 12.20 -15.72 -3.55
CA ASP A 51 11.58 -16.48 -2.46
C ASP A 51 10.07 -16.51 -2.58
N GLN A 52 9.59 -17.51 -3.25
CA GLN A 52 8.20 -17.91 -3.13
C GLN A 52 8.04 -18.79 -1.86
N PRO A 53 6.84 -18.88 -1.25
CA PRO A 53 6.61 -19.74 -0.08
C PRO A 53 6.98 -21.21 -0.29
N THR A 54 7.05 -21.62 -1.55
CA THR A 54 7.42 -22.97 -2.00
C THR A 54 8.69 -22.99 -2.86
N GLY A 55 9.38 -21.86 -2.95
CA GLY A 55 10.55 -21.69 -3.81
C GLY A 55 11.88 -21.92 -3.13
N GLY A 56 12.92 -21.57 -3.83
CA GLY A 56 14.29 -21.65 -3.33
C GLY A 56 14.59 -20.60 -2.26
N LYS A 57 15.69 -20.80 -1.55
CA LYS A 57 16.15 -19.87 -0.52
C LYS A 57 16.70 -18.59 -1.17
N MET A 58 16.24 -17.45 -0.72
CA MET A 58 16.76 -16.14 -1.14
C MET A 58 18.25 -16.02 -0.79
N LEU A 59 19.06 -15.65 -1.77
CA LEU A 59 20.51 -15.60 -1.60
C LEU A 59 21.05 -14.18 -1.43
N ASP A 60 20.29 -13.16 -1.86
CA ASP A 60 20.82 -11.80 -2.02
C ASP A 60 19.96 -10.68 -1.41
N GLY A 61 18.94 -11.02 -0.63
CA GLY A 61 18.06 -10.06 0.03
C GLY A 61 17.00 -9.40 -0.87
N GLY A 62 17.02 -9.68 -2.18
CA GLY A 62 16.07 -9.12 -3.13
C GLY A 62 16.28 -7.62 -3.41
N THR A 63 15.29 -6.99 -4.03
CA THR A 63 15.32 -5.57 -4.41
C THR A 63 14.06 -4.87 -3.90
N ILE A 64 14.21 -3.71 -3.31
CA ILE A 64 13.12 -2.81 -2.96
C ILE A 64 12.85 -1.92 -4.18
N TYR A 65 11.70 -2.10 -4.81
CA TYR A 65 11.21 -1.21 -5.85
C TYR A 65 10.39 -0.09 -5.22
N LEU A 66 10.70 1.12 -5.60
CA LEU A 66 10.03 2.33 -5.14
C LEU A 66 9.17 2.90 -6.25
N GLU A 67 8.00 3.36 -5.87
CA GLU A 67 7.18 4.23 -6.69
C GLU A 67 7.73 5.67 -6.64
N THR A 68 7.40 6.49 -7.61
CA THR A 68 7.73 7.92 -7.57
C THR A 68 6.99 8.60 -6.41
N GLY A 69 7.68 9.49 -5.70
CA GLY A 69 7.10 10.22 -4.56
C GLY A 69 7.84 10.04 -3.24
N PHE A 70 8.77 9.08 -3.16
CA PHE A 70 9.69 9.00 -2.02
C PHE A 70 10.72 10.12 -2.07
N ASP A 71 11.02 10.70 -0.91
CA ASP A 71 12.06 11.72 -0.80
C ASP A 71 13.47 11.12 -0.98
N TYR A 72 14.38 11.97 -1.44
CA TYR A 72 15.75 11.56 -1.76
C TYR A 72 16.54 11.08 -0.53
N GLU A 73 16.28 11.64 0.65
CA GLU A 73 16.97 11.24 1.88
C GLU A 73 16.57 9.82 2.29
N SER A 74 15.29 9.47 2.23
CA SER A 74 14.81 8.11 2.47
C SER A 74 15.46 7.11 1.53
N ILE A 75 15.58 7.45 0.24
CA ILE A 75 16.25 6.60 -0.76
C ILE A 75 17.72 6.41 -0.40
N ARG A 76 18.42 7.48 -0.02
CA ARG A 76 19.84 7.43 0.38
C ARG A 76 20.04 6.56 1.62
N GLU A 77 19.19 6.69 2.63
CA GLU A 77 19.30 5.88 3.84
C GLU A 77 19.07 4.39 3.55
N LEU A 78 18.11 4.04 2.69
CA LEU A 78 17.92 2.65 2.25
C LEU A 78 19.18 2.09 1.58
N LEU A 79 19.80 2.84 0.68
CA LEU A 79 21.05 2.45 0.01
C LEU A 79 22.20 2.32 1.00
N LYS A 80 22.32 3.25 1.95
CA LYS A 80 23.39 3.29 2.96
C LYS A 80 23.35 2.09 3.92
N ILE A 81 22.17 1.64 4.30
CA ILE A 81 21.98 0.44 5.12
C ILE A 81 22.04 -0.87 4.32
N GLY A 82 22.33 -0.78 3.01
CA GLY A 82 22.67 -1.92 2.17
C GLY A 82 21.53 -2.50 1.36
N HIS A 83 20.37 -1.84 1.28
CA HIS A 83 19.29 -2.29 0.41
C HIS A 83 19.63 -2.05 -1.07
N LYS A 84 19.22 -2.99 -1.91
CA LYS A 84 19.13 -2.78 -3.36
C LYS A 84 17.84 -2.04 -3.66
N VAL A 85 17.95 -0.87 -4.25
CA VAL A 85 16.80 -0.03 -4.59
C VAL A 85 16.66 0.07 -6.10
N GLY A 86 15.45 -0.12 -6.58
CA GLY A 86 15.05 0.07 -7.98
C GLY A 86 13.79 0.92 -8.07
N PHE A 87 13.45 1.32 -9.29
CA PHE A 87 12.20 2.02 -9.59
C PHE A 87 11.41 1.20 -10.58
N ASP A 88 10.09 1.17 -10.42
CA ASP A 88 9.19 0.44 -11.30
C ASP A 88 7.94 1.28 -11.59
N LEU A 89 7.28 0.98 -12.68
CA LEU A 89 6.04 1.63 -13.11
C LEU A 89 4.92 0.57 -13.16
N GLY A 90 3.85 0.80 -12.40
CA GLY A 90 2.61 0.04 -12.54
C GLY A 90 2.48 -1.25 -11.73
N SER A 91 3.49 -1.68 -10.99
CA SER A 91 3.49 -2.95 -10.23
C SER A 91 3.11 -2.80 -8.74
N PHE A 92 2.43 -1.72 -8.37
CA PHE A 92 2.15 -1.37 -6.97
C PHE A 92 0.69 -1.60 -6.55
N GLY A 93 -0.05 -2.34 -7.35
CA GLY A 93 -1.42 -2.72 -7.05
C GLY A 93 -2.45 -1.64 -7.40
N GLY A 94 -3.66 -1.83 -6.90
CA GLY A 94 -4.77 -0.91 -7.08
C GLY A 94 -5.70 -0.96 -5.87
N TYR A 95 -5.87 0.18 -5.17
CA TYR A 95 -6.59 0.29 -3.92
C TYR A 95 -8.00 0.83 -4.12
N GLN A 96 -8.94 0.23 -3.40
CA GLN A 96 -10.32 0.70 -3.27
C GLN A 96 -10.74 0.53 -1.82
N ALA A 97 -11.46 1.50 -1.27
CA ALA A 97 -11.87 1.43 0.13
C ALA A 97 -13.21 2.13 0.40
N ILE A 98 -13.85 1.65 1.45
CA ILE A 98 -15.01 2.30 2.07
C ILE A 98 -14.78 2.35 3.59
N LYS A 99 -14.94 3.53 4.17
CA LYS A 99 -14.91 3.75 5.63
C LYS A 99 -16.30 4.17 6.09
N ILE A 100 -16.74 3.60 7.19
CA ILE A 100 -17.98 4.03 7.85
C ILE A 100 -17.67 4.94 9.05
N ASN A 101 -18.37 6.06 9.12
CA ASN A 101 -18.52 6.79 10.36
C ASN A 101 -19.73 6.22 11.12
N ASN A 102 -19.47 5.51 12.21
CA ASN A 102 -20.52 4.83 12.96
C ASN A 102 -21.48 5.78 13.71
N GLU A 103 -21.07 7.01 13.94
CA GLU A 103 -21.91 8.03 14.60
C GLU A 103 -22.87 8.69 13.62
N SER A 104 -22.34 9.25 12.55
CA SER A 104 -23.12 9.95 11.52
C SER A 104 -23.79 9.02 10.51
N LYS A 105 -23.40 7.73 10.46
CA LYS A 105 -23.86 6.74 9.48
C LYS A 105 -23.48 7.11 8.02
N VAL A 106 -22.45 7.91 7.86
CA VAL A 106 -21.93 8.31 6.55
C VAL A 106 -20.84 7.35 6.10
N TYR A 107 -20.85 7.00 4.83
CA TYR A 107 -19.81 6.23 4.16
C TYR A 107 -18.87 7.17 3.41
N TYR A 108 -17.58 6.94 3.55
CA TYR A 108 -16.53 7.59 2.78
C TYR A 108 -15.95 6.56 1.82
N GLY A 109 -16.01 6.84 0.53
CA GLY A 109 -15.38 6.02 -0.50
C GLY A 109 -14.05 6.60 -0.94
N ALA A 110 -13.09 5.76 -1.27
CA ALA A 110 -11.84 6.15 -1.89
C ALA A 110 -11.46 5.20 -3.02
N SER A 111 -10.99 5.79 -4.10
CA SER A 111 -10.46 5.09 -5.27
C SER A 111 -9.14 5.76 -5.65
N GLU A 112 -8.07 5.00 -5.68
CA GLU A 112 -6.74 5.55 -5.94
C GLU A 112 -6.53 5.97 -7.40
N SER A 113 -5.49 6.78 -7.63
CA SER A 113 -5.16 7.36 -8.93
C SER A 113 -4.49 6.41 -9.93
N ARG A 114 -3.99 5.22 -9.49
CA ARG A 114 -3.23 4.29 -10.35
C ARG A 114 -4.10 3.45 -11.29
N LYS A 115 -5.37 3.32 -10.98
CA LYS A 115 -6.32 2.46 -11.71
C LYS A 115 -7.62 3.20 -12.00
N ASP A 116 -8.32 2.75 -13.03
CA ASP A 116 -9.65 3.24 -13.38
C ASP A 116 -10.69 2.72 -12.38
N GLY A 117 -10.72 3.34 -11.22
CA GLY A 117 -11.69 3.09 -10.19
C GLY A 117 -12.58 4.31 -9.97
N ASN A 118 -13.73 4.10 -9.37
CA ASN A 118 -14.62 5.20 -8.99
C ASN A 118 -15.31 4.89 -7.66
N ALA A 119 -15.29 5.84 -6.75
CA ALA A 119 -16.09 5.82 -5.55
C ALA A 119 -17.31 6.71 -5.78
N ALA A 120 -18.47 6.12 -6.05
CA ALA A 120 -19.72 6.82 -6.28
C ALA A 120 -20.67 6.62 -5.11
N GLY A 121 -21.38 7.69 -4.73
CA GLY A 121 -22.42 7.68 -3.71
C GLY A 121 -23.68 8.38 -4.18
N TYR A 122 -24.80 8.08 -3.54
CA TYR A 122 -26.11 8.69 -3.79
C TYR A 122 -26.88 8.77 -2.49
#